data_d04edf3f76acab9f3682ff47a4da53e2
#
_entry.id   d04edf3f76acab9f3682ff47a4da53e2
#
_cell.length_a   1.000
_cell.length_b   1.000
_cell.length_c   1.000
_cell.angle_alpha   90.00
_cell.angle_beta   90.00
_cell.angle_gamma   90.00
#
_symmetry.space_group_name_H-M   'P 1'
#
loop_
_entity.id
_entity.type
_entity.pdbx_description
1 polymer ?
#
loop_
_entity_poly.entity_id
_entity_poly.type
_entity_poly.pdbx_seq_one_letter_code
_entity_poly.pdbx_strand_id
1 'polypeptide(L)' 'MPIRVECYAGYRAEQEPLAFWWGERRLEVRAIVDRWVAPAQRWFKVDADDGGMYVLRHDEASGDWEIAAYRATAGQTR' A
#
# COMPACT_ATOMS: atom_id res chain seq x y z
N MET A 1 -8.80 1.01 -9.95
CA MET A 1 -9.09 2.38 -9.57
C MET A 1 -7.97 2.93 -8.74
N PRO A 2 -7.40 4.06 -9.11
CA PRO A 2 -6.26 4.58 -8.38
C PRO A 2 -6.65 5.01 -6.98
N ILE A 3 -5.72 4.86 -6.07
CA ILE A 3 -5.90 5.35 -4.72
C ILE A 3 -4.81 6.37 -4.44
N ARG A 4 -5.02 7.13 -3.38
CA ARG A 4 -4.04 8.09 -2.93
C ARG A 4 -3.15 7.44 -1.90
N VAL A 5 -1.86 7.67 -2.04
CA VAL A 5 -0.86 7.08 -1.14
C VAL A 5 0.12 8.16 -0.73
N GLU A 6 0.43 8.21 0.55
CA GLU A 6 1.51 9.06 1.04
C GLU A 6 2.75 8.21 1.15
N CYS A 7 3.85 8.69 0.61
CA CYS A 7 5.10 7.95 0.60
C CYS A 7 6.14 8.65 1.43
N TYR A 8 7.09 7.88 1.93
CA TYR A 8 8.24 8.46 2.59
C TYR A 8 9.04 9.25 1.57
N ALA A 9 9.29 10.50 1.89
CA ALA A 9 9.95 11.41 0.96
C ALA A 9 11.39 11.64 1.33
N GLY A 10 12.12 10.60 1.61
CA GLY A 10 13.54 10.72 1.87
C GLY A 10 14.30 11.05 0.61
N TYR A 11 15.60 11.17 0.73
CA TYR A 11 16.42 11.50 -0.42
C TYR A 11 16.59 10.32 -1.37
N ARG A 12 16.12 9.17 -0.98
CA ARG A 12 16.22 8.00 -1.85
C ARG A 12 15.13 8.04 -2.89
N ALA A 13 15.39 7.44 -4.01
CA ALA A 13 14.42 7.38 -5.07
C ALA A 13 13.27 6.43 -4.76
N GLU A 14 13.49 5.50 -3.87
CA GLU A 14 12.47 4.51 -3.56
C GLU A 14 11.37 5.12 -2.72
N GLN A 15 10.15 4.92 -3.16
CA GLN A 15 9.00 5.47 -2.46
C GLN A 15 8.27 4.34 -1.79
N GLU A 16 8.34 4.28 -0.47
CA GLU A 16 7.62 3.27 0.28
C GLU A 16 6.38 3.91 0.87
N PRO A 17 5.26 3.20 0.87
CA PRO A 17 4.02 3.79 1.36
C PRO A 17 4.05 3.96 2.88
N LEU A 18 3.63 5.12 3.34
CA LEU A 18 3.44 5.39 4.75
C LEU A 18 1.97 5.33 5.13
N ALA A 19 1.11 5.73 4.23
CA ALA A 19 -0.32 5.75 4.46
C ALA A 19 -1.02 5.71 3.12
N PHE A 20 -2.27 5.27 3.12
CA PHE A 20 -3.05 5.25 1.90
C PHE A 20 -4.51 5.43 2.25
N TRP A 21 -5.31 5.77 1.25
CA TRP A 21 -6.73 6.01 1.46
C TRP A 21 -7.54 4.85 0.90
N TRP A 22 -8.41 4.32 1.74
CA TRP A 22 -9.39 3.33 1.33
C TRP A 22 -10.74 4.06 1.38
N GLY A 23 -11.20 4.47 0.21
CA GLY A 23 -12.34 5.36 0.18
C GLY A 23 -11.98 6.68 0.83
N GLU A 24 -12.69 7.05 1.85
CA GLU A 24 -12.42 8.29 2.56
C GLU A 24 -11.59 8.09 3.81
N ARG A 25 -11.22 6.86 4.11
CA ARG A 25 -10.44 6.59 5.31
C ARG A 25 -8.97 6.60 5.00
N ARG A 26 -8.22 7.28 5.82
CA ARG A 26 -6.76 7.25 5.75
C ARG A 26 -6.28 6.14 6.65
N LEU A 27 -5.53 5.21 6.08
CA LEU A 27 -4.98 4.08 6.83
C LEU A 27 -3.47 4.22 6.85
N GLU A 28 -2.88 4.08 8.03
CA GLU A 28 -1.43 4.14 8.14
C GLU A 28 -0.84 2.76 7.95
N VAL A 29 0.29 2.71 7.28
CA VAL A 29 1.02 1.47 7.08
C VAL A 29 1.82 1.22 8.35
N ARG A 30 1.47 0.16 9.07
CA ARG A 30 2.18 -0.19 10.29
C ARG A 30 3.46 -0.92 9.99
N ALA A 31 3.47 -1.71 8.94
CA ALA A 31 4.66 -2.46 8.56
C ALA A 31 4.54 -2.83 7.09
N ILE A 32 5.68 -2.88 6.40
CA ILE A 32 5.74 -3.44 5.06
C ILE A 32 6.21 -4.87 5.24
N VAL A 33 5.33 -5.81 4.92
CA VAL A 33 5.57 -7.22 5.16
C VAL A 33 6.39 -7.83 4.04
N ASP A 34 6.15 -7.38 2.83
CA ASP A 34 6.85 -7.93 1.67
C ASP A 34 6.84 -6.91 0.54
N ARG A 35 7.77 -7.09 -0.40
CA ARG A 35 7.90 -6.22 -1.56
C ARG A 35 8.21 -7.06 -2.77
N TRP A 36 7.64 -6.69 -3.91
CA TRP A 36 7.93 -7.31 -5.19
C TRP A 36 8.24 -6.23 -6.19
N VAL A 37 9.13 -6.53 -7.11
CA VAL A 37 9.51 -5.59 -8.16
C VAL A 37 9.38 -6.30 -9.49
N ALA A 38 8.75 -5.62 -10.44
CA ALA A 38 8.69 -6.06 -11.82
C ALA A 38 8.98 -4.84 -12.69
N PRO A 39 9.23 -5.02 -13.98
CA PRO A 39 9.47 -3.86 -14.84
C PRO A 39 8.31 -2.88 -14.73
N ALA A 40 8.63 -1.64 -14.38
CA ALA A 40 7.68 -0.53 -14.28
C ALA A 40 6.62 -0.69 -13.19
N GLN A 41 6.72 -1.70 -12.35
CA GLN A 41 5.72 -1.89 -11.28
C GLN A 41 6.38 -2.37 -10.02
N ARG A 42 5.81 -1.94 -8.90
CA ARG A 42 6.23 -2.39 -7.58
C ARG A 42 5.00 -2.74 -6.76
N TRP A 43 5.12 -3.78 -5.97
CA TRP A 43 4.06 -4.19 -5.05
C TRP A 43 4.57 -4.16 -3.64
N PHE A 44 3.70 -3.73 -2.72
CA PHE A 44 4.02 -3.72 -1.30
C PHE A 44 2.89 -4.42 -0.56
N LYS A 45 3.24 -5.45 0.18
CA LYS A 45 2.27 -6.09 1.07
C LYS A 45 2.42 -5.43 2.42
N VAL A 46 1.38 -4.77 2.89
CA VAL A 46 1.48 -3.93 4.07
C VAL A 46 0.45 -4.34 5.10
N ASP A 47 0.79 -4.09 6.34
CA ASP A 47 -0.09 -4.27 7.48
C ASP A 47 -0.57 -2.87 7.85
N ALA A 48 -1.87 -2.65 7.80
CA ALA A 48 -2.44 -1.33 8.04
C ALA A 48 -2.95 -1.22 9.47
N ASP A 49 -3.19 0.02 9.89
CA ASP A 49 -3.55 0.28 11.27
C ASP A 49 -4.97 -0.14 11.61
N ASP A 50 -5.77 -0.54 10.64
CA ASP A 50 -7.06 -1.12 10.89
C ASP A 50 -6.97 -2.63 11.14
N GLY A 51 -5.75 -3.16 11.14
CA GLY A 51 -5.54 -4.59 11.32
C GLY A 51 -5.63 -5.39 10.06
N GLY A 52 -5.93 -4.76 8.94
CA GLY A 52 -6.04 -5.46 7.66
C GLY A 52 -4.72 -5.55 6.95
N MET A 53 -4.66 -6.44 5.98
CA MET A 53 -3.50 -6.64 5.15
C MET A 53 -3.86 -6.20 3.74
N TYR A 54 -3.00 -5.43 3.12
CA TYR A 54 -3.27 -4.87 1.80
C TYR A 54 -2.07 -5.07 0.91
N VAL A 55 -2.32 -5.29 -0.38
CA VAL A 55 -1.26 -5.31 -1.37
C VAL A 55 -1.46 -4.07 -2.24
N LEU A 56 -0.50 -3.18 -2.19
CA LEU A 56 -0.54 -1.94 -2.95
C LEU A 56 0.37 -2.08 -4.15
N ARG A 57 -0.11 -1.66 -5.30
CA ARG A 57 0.67 -1.70 -6.53
C ARG A 57 0.95 -0.28 -6.98
N HIS A 58 2.21 -0.01 -7.25
CA HIS A 58 2.65 1.28 -7.77
C HIS A 58 3.10 1.10 -9.20
N ASP A 59 2.46 1.81 -10.11
CA ASP A 59 2.84 1.80 -11.51
C ASP A 59 3.80 2.95 -11.71
N GLU A 60 5.05 2.65 -11.98
CA GLU A 60 6.07 3.68 -12.06
C GLU A 60 5.93 4.53 -13.30
N ALA A 61 5.31 4.01 -14.36
CA ALA A 61 5.16 4.78 -15.58
C ALA A 61 4.14 5.89 -15.41
N SER A 62 3.03 5.61 -14.74
CA SER A 62 1.98 6.61 -14.55
C SER A 62 2.07 7.30 -13.20
N GLY A 63 2.76 6.69 -12.25
CA GLY A 63 2.79 7.19 -10.88
C GLY A 63 1.58 6.82 -10.08
N ASP A 64 0.69 6.02 -10.61
CA ASP A 64 -0.56 5.68 -9.93
C ASP A 64 -0.38 4.53 -8.97
N TRP A 65 -1.18 4.54 -7.92
CA TRP A 65 -1.23 3.47 -6.95
C TRP A 65 -2.60 2.82 -6.99
N GLU A 66 -2.63 1.51 -6.77
CA GLU A 66 -3.87 0.77 -6.73
C GLU A 66 -3.79 -0.28 -5.64
N ILE A 67 -4.94 -0.66 -5.10
CA ILE A 67 -5.00 -1.80 -4.20
C ILE A 67 -5.22 -3.04 -5.06
N ALA A 68 -4.21 -3.89 -5.10
CA ALA A 68 -4.28 -5.11 -5.90
C ALA A 68 -5.02 -6.22 -5.17
N ALA A 69 -4.93 -6.22 -3.84
CA ALA A 69 -5.61 -7.23 -3.03
C ALA A 69 -5.67 -6.74 -1.61
N TYR A 70 -6.62 -7.28 -0.84
CA TYR A 70 -6.66 -6.96 0.57
C TYR A 70 -7.32 -8.09 1.33
N ARG A 71 -7.03 -8.12 2.62
CA ARG A 71 -7.66 -9.06 3.53
C ARG A 71 -8.12 -8.27 4.75
N ALA A 72 -9.36 -8.44 5.10
CA ALA A 72 -9.92 -7.72 6.22
C ALA A 72 -9.33 -8.21 7.53
N THR A 73 -9.59 -7.45 8.56
CA THR A 73 -9.11 -7.76 9.88
C THR A 73 -9.53 -9.14 10.32
N ALA A 74 -8.63 -9.81 10.97
CA ALA A 74 -8.91 -11.13 11.46
C ALA A 74 -10.04 -11.17 12.46
N GLY A 75 -10.34 -10.06 13.06
CA GLY A 75 -11.40 -10.02 14.05
C GLY A 75 -12.74 -10.44 13.54
N GLN A 76 -12.92 -10.46 12.26
CA GLN A 76 -14.18 -10.87 11.78
C GLN A 76 -14.34 -12.34 11.76
N THR A 77 -13.53 -12.99 12.18
CA THR A 77 -13.73 -14.37 12.13
C THR A 77 -14.93 -14.83 12.85
N ARG A 78 -15.12 -14.83 12.94
CA ARG A 78 -15.70 -15.20 13.55
C ARG A 78 -16.02 -15.64 13.68
#